data_2125ed9b3e52f8d9b51606091d25a581
#
_entry.id   2125ed9b3e52f8d9b51606091d25a581
#
_cell.length_a   1.000
_cell.length_b   1.000
_cell.length_c   1.000
_cell.angle_alpha   90.00
_cell.angle_beta   90.00
_cell.angle_gamma   90.00
#
_symmetry.space_group_name_H-M   'P 1'
#
loop_
_entity.id
_entity.type
_entity.pdbx_description
1 polymer ?
#
loop_
_entity_poly.entity_id
_entity_poly.type
_entity_poly.pdbx_seq_one_letter_code
_entity_poly.pdbx_strand_id
1 'polypeptide(L)'
;MGVIGESSMPVAEKMKEKYYCIMPTSTVYCPGQRYQSKRDEIQQIVRFLENHGIKEIELAVASSIGADLAIAFLTETKITVKHVFFDGGQFAQIGKATRRIMVPFLYIAMKSLYWSKGKTLKRIMWCDDDKIKPYFIEAGKNLTYGNLRRQLADSLEDKPFPELSEELQKHTFWEFGSIEEHFKYRNAVMQTYIHGNFPIFEGFNHMQYQIRDPEGFARMLETIIETGRLPNPVVKKG
;
A
#
# COMPACT_ATOMS: atom_id res chain seq x y z
N MET A 1 5.85 4.20 -2.14
CA MET A 1 6.96 3.24 -2.30
C MET A 1 6.76 2.17 -1.26
N GLY A 2 6.89 0.89 -1.64
CA GLY A 2 6.74 -0.20 -0.69
C GLY A 2 7.87 -0.19 0.35
N VAL A 3 7.55 -0.68 1.50
CA VAL A 3 8.48 -0.94 2.61
C VAL A 3 8.26 -2.36 3.11
N ILE A 4 8.97 -2.79 4.12
CA ILE A 4 8.73 -4.09 4.75
C ILE A 4 7.37 -4.12 5.45
N GLY A 5 6.77 -5.31 5.58
CA GLY A 5 5.44 -5.48 6.18
C GLY A 5 5.35 -4.92 7.59
N GLU A 6 6.41 -5.05 8.36
CA GLU A 6 6.52 -4.55 9.73
C GLU A 6 6.36 -3.02 9.85
N SER A 7 6.45 -2.27 8.76
CA SER A 7 6.13 -0.83 8.79
C SER A 7 4.69 -0.54 9.19
N SER A 8 3.79 -1.50 9.04
CA SER A 8 2.39 -1.42 9.47
C SER A 8 2.19 -1.84 10.94
N MET A 9 3.26 -2.26 11.64
CA MET A 9 3.19 -2.71 13.04
C MET A 9 2.52 -1.69 13.96
N PRO A 10 2.79 -0.36 13.87
CA PRO A 10 2.13 0.62 14.74
C PRO A 10 0.60 0.59 14.67
N VAL A 11 0.03 0.29 13.49
CA VAL A 11 -1.42 0.13 13.31
C VAL A 11 -1.87 -1.25 13.77
N ALA A 12 -1.17 -2.31 13.35
CA ALA A 12 -1.50 -3.69 13.71
C ALA A 12 -1.52 -3.93 15.23
N GLU A 13 -0.59 -3.31 15.98
CA GLU A 13 -0.55 -3.37 17.45
C GLU A 13 -1.82 -2.82 18.12
N LYS A 14 -2.55 -1.92 17.46
CA LYS A 14 -3.82 -1.38 17.96
C LYS A 14 -5.00 -2.28 17.65
N MET A 15 -4.86 -3.16 16.65
CA MET A 15 -5.93 -4.06 16.19
C MET A 15 -5.78 -5.50 16.69
N LYS A 16 -4.63 -5.90 17.18
CA LYS A 16 -4.25 -7.30 17.49
C LYS A 16 -5.15 -8.01 18.52
N GLU A 17 -5.82 -7.27 19.38
CA GLU A 17 -6.73 -7.86 20.39
C GLU A 17 -8.04 -8.39 19.75
N LYS A 18 -8.40 -7.86 18.57
CA LYS A 18 -9.63 -8.23 17.85
C LYS A 18 -9.35 -8.99 16.55
N TYR A 19 -8.23 -8.74 15.91
CA TYR A 19 -7.94 -9.23 14.56
C TYR A 19 -6.57 -9.88 14.45
N TYR A 20 -6.50 -10.95 13.67
CA TYR A 20 -5.25 -11.52 13.23
C TYR A 20 -4.71 -10.70 12.06
N CYS A 21 -3.64 -9.94 12.29
CA CYS A 21 -3.06 -9.04 11.29
C CYS A 21 -1.93 -9.72 10.52
N ILE A 22 -2.07 -9.79 9.20
CA ILE A 22 -1.06 -10.35 8.29
C ILE A 22 -0.39 -9.20 7.55
N MET A 23 0.92 -9.08 7.65
CA MET A 23 1.72 -7.98 7.07
C MET A 23 2.81 -8.56 6.16
N PRO A 24 2.49 -8.91 4.90
CA PRO A 24 3.47 -9.52 4.00
C PRO A 24 4.57 -8.51 3.62
N THR A 25 5.81 -8.97 3.64
CA THR A 25 6.95 -8.23 3.08
C THR A 25 7.21 -8.71 1.66
N SER A 26 7.19 -7.80 0.69
CA SER A 26 7.54 -8.13 -0.70
C SER A 26 8.98 -8.65 -0.80
N THR A 27 9.19 -9.64 -1.67
CA THR A 27 10.53 -10.22 -1.95
C THR A 27 11.54 -9.17 -2.40
N VAL A 28 11.08 -8.01 -2.87
CA VAL A 28 11.94 -6.85 -3.18
C VAL A 28 12.80 -6.42 -1.98
N TYR A 29 12.27 -6.57 -0.76
CA TYR A 29 12.92 -6.17 0.49
C TYR A 29 13.44 -7.34 1.31
N CYS A 30 13.26 -8.57 0.85
CA CYS A 30 13.78 -9.76 1.53
C CYS A 30 15.26 -9.98 1.18
N PRO A 31 16.17 -10.13 2.19
CA PRO A 31 17.59 -10.35 1.94
C PRO A 31 17.83 -11.59 1.07
N GLY A 32 18.68 -11.45 0.05
CA GLY A 32 19.08 -12.56 -0.82
C GLY A 32 18.00 -13.05 -1.80
N GLN A 33 16.77 -12.53 -1.71
CA GLN A 33 15.70 -12.93 -2.61
C GLN A 33 15.66 -12.07 -3.88
N ARG A 34 15.12 -12.66 -4.95
CA ARG A 34 14.94 -12.01 -6.24
C ARG A 34 13.46 -11.89 -6.53
N TYR A 35 12.97 -10.67 -6.68
CA TYR A 35 11.62 -10.42 -7.17
C TYR A 35 11.45 -11.03 -8.57
N GLN A 36 10.47 -11.89 -8.72
CA GLN A 36 10.16 -12.56 -9.99
C GLN A 36 9.06 -11.80 -10.75
N SER A 37 7.87 -11.74 -10.17
CA SER A 37 6.70 -11.07 -10.73
C SER A 37 5.66 -10.79 -9.64
N LYS A 38 4.71 -9.91 -9.94
CA LYS A 38 3.52 -9.67 -9.13
C LYS A 38 2.72 -10.95 -8.89
N ARG A 39 2.58 -11.78 -9.92
CA ARG A 39 1.91 -13.08 -9.81
C ARG A 39 2.59 -14.02 -8.83
N ASP A 40 3.92 -14.04 -8.79
CA ASP A 40 4.67 -14.86 -7.84
C ASP A 40 4.46 -14.37 -6.39
N GLU A 41 4.45 -13.04 -6.15
CA GLU A 41 4.12 -12.46 -4.86
C GLU A 41 2.71 -12.89 -4.40
N ILE A 42 1.71 -12.79 -5.29
CA ILE A 42 0.33 -13.22 -5.03
C ILE A 42 0.28 -14.70 -4.67
N GLN A 43 0.96 -15.56 -5.43
CA GLN A 43 0.99 -17.00 -5.14
C GLN A 43 1.62 -17.33 -3.80
N GLN A 44 2.62 -16.56 -3.36
CA GLN A 44 3.23 -16.74 -2.05
C GLN A 44 2.23 -16.36 -0.93
N ILE A 45 1.51 -15.24 -1.10
CA ILE A 45 0.46 -14.82 -0.15
C ILE A 45 -0.65 -15.86 -0.09
N VAL A 46 -1.14 -16.33 -1.24
CA VAL A 46 -2.21 -17.35 -1.30
C VAL A 46 -1.78 -18.65 -0.61
N ARG A 47 -0.58 -19.15 -0.91
CA ARG A 47 -0.04 -20.36 -0.24
C ARG A 47 0.04 -20.18 1.28
N PHE A 48 0.46 -19.00 1.75
CA PHE A 48 0.46 -18.72 3.18
C PHE A 48 -0.95 -18.81 3.77
N LEU A 49 -1.94 -18.16 3.16
CA LEU A 49 -3.32 -18.15 3.61
C LEU A 49 -3.92 -19.57 3.62
N GLU A 50 -3.74 -20.32 2.53
CA GLU A 50 -4.22 -21.70 2.41
C GLU A 50 -3.60 -22.63 3.46
N ASN A 51 -2.29 -22.53 3.70
CA ASN A 51 -1.59 -23.33 4.71
C ASN A 51 -2.06 -23.03 6.14
N HIS A 52 -2.65 -21.85 6.37
CA HIS A 52 -3.25 -21.49 7.65
C HIS A 52 -4.78 -21.63 7.67
N GLY A 53 -5.37 -22.22 6.62
CA GLY A 53 -6.83 -22.43 6.52
C GLY A 53 -7.63 -21.14 6.34
N ILE A 54 -6.98 -20.02 5.95
CA ILE A 54 -7.62 -18.72 5.79
C ILE A 54 -8.20 -18.63 4.38
N LYS A 55 -9.51 -18.56 4.28
CA LYS A 55 -10.26 -18.46 3.01
C LYS A 55 -10.92 -17.10 2.82
N GLU A 56 -10.98 -16.32 3.89
CA GLU A 56 -11.66 -15.03 3.93
C GLU A 56 -10.80 -14.02 4.71
N ILE A 57 -10.80 -12.77 4.23
CA ILE A 57 -10.13 -11.63 4.82
C ILE A 57 -11.18 -10.56 5.08
N GLU A 58 -11.28 -10.06 6.31
CA GLU A 58 -12.22 -9.00 6.69
C GLU A 58 -11.89 -7.69 5.98
N LEU A 59 -10.60 -7.32 5.97
CA LEU A 59 -10.13 -6.08 5.35
C LEU A 59 -8.73 -6.26 4.76
N ALA A 60 -8.58 -5.93 3.49
CA ALA A 60 -7.28 -5.76 2.86
C ALA A 60 -6.91 -4.27 2.85
N VAL A 61 -5.77 -3.93 3.44
CA VAL A 61 -5.20 -2.58 3.41
C VAL A 61 -3.98 -2.56 2.51
N ALA A 62 -3.95 -1.66 1.54
CA ALA A 62 -2.83 -1.57 0.62
C ALA A 62 -2.45 -0.11 0.35
N SER A 63 -1.18 0.20 0.50
CA SER A 63 -0.67 1.56 0.36
C SER A 63 0.29 1.66 -0.83
N SER A 64 0.25 2.80 -1.52
CA SER A 64 1.21 3.11 -2.59
C SER A 64 1.26 2.02 -3.66
N ILE A 65 2.46 1.53 -4.02
CA ILE A 65 2.67 0.44 -5.00
C ILE A 65 1.99 -0.87 -4.58
N GLY A 66 1.70 -1.06 -3.28
CA GLY A 66 0.96 -2.21 -2.78
C GLY A 66 -0.48 -2.28 -3.30
N ALA A 67 -1.07 -1.16 -3.71
CA ALA A 67 -2.40 -1.12 -4.28
C ALA A 67 -2.50 -1.91 -5.59
N ASP A 68 -1.49 -1.84 -6.44
CA ASP A 68 -1.43 -2.61 -7.68
C ASP A 68 -1.35 -4.13 -7.43
N LEU A 69 -0.57 -4.54 -6.42
CA LEU A 69 -0.53 -5.94 -5.98
C LEU A 69 -1.88 -6.39 -5.41
N ALA A 70 -2.52 -5.55 -4.59
CA ALA A 70 -3.80 -5.89 -3.98
C ALA A 70 -4.92 -6.01 -5.02
N ILE A 71 -5.00 -5.12 -6.01
CA ILE A 71 -5.97 -5.26 -7.10
C ILE A 71 -5.76 -6.58 -7.86
N ALA A 72 -4.54 -6.94 -8.19
CA ALA A 72 -4.25 -8.21 -8.83
C ALA A 72 -4.60 -9.40 -7.92
N PHE A 73 -4.33 -9.32 -6.61
CA PHE A 73 -4.77 -10.34 -5.65
C PHE A 73 -6.29 -10.51 -5.66
N LEU A 74 -7.06 -9.41 -5.63
CA LEU A 74 -8.53 -9.41 -5.64
C LEU A 74 -9.11 -10.04 -6.91
N THR A 75 -8.44 -9.92 -8.05
CA THR A 75 -8.94 -10.39 -9.35
C THR A 75 -8.42 -11.78 -9.75
N GLU A 76 -7.27 -12.19 -9.23
CA GLU A 76 -6.59 -13.44 -9.64
C GLU A 76 -6.72 -14.57 -8.62
N THR A 77 -7.36 -14.33 -7.45
CA THR A 77 -7.45 -15.34 -6.39
C THR A 77 -8.89 -15.71 -6.05
N LYS A 78 -9.06 -16.83 -5.32
CA LYS A 78 -10.35 -17.28 -4.79
C LYS A 78 -10.54 -16.92 -3.30
N ILE A 79 -9.61 -16.18 -2.73
CA ILE A 79 -9.72 -15.70 -1.35
C ILE A 79 -10.78 -14.59 -1.32
N THR A 80 -11.77 -14.75 -0.48
CA THR A 80 -12.80 -13.72 -0.29
C THR A 80 -12.22 -12.55 0.51
N VAL A 81 -12.42 -11.33 0.03
CA VAL A 81 -12.07 -10.11 0.76
C VAL A 81 -13.33 -9.27 0.91
N LYS A 82 -13.75 -9.01 2.16
CA LYS A 82 -15.01 -8.28 2.42
C LYS A 82 -14.86 -6.78 2.16
N HIS A 83 -13.79 -6.20 2.66
CA HIS A 83 -13.52 -4.77 2.51
C HIS A 83 -12.10 -4.52 2.01
N VAL A 84 -11.91 -3.43 1.27
CA VAL A 84 -10.60 -3.02 0.77
C VAL A 84 -10.37 -1.54 1.08
N PHE A 85 -9.20 -1.20 1.58
CA PHE A 85 -8.80 0.17 1.81
C PHE A 85 -7.46 0.46 1.12
N PHE A 86 -7.47 1.35 0.16
CA PHE A 86 -6.29 1.85 -0.53
C PHE A 86 -5.89 3.20 0.07
N ASP A 87 -4.69 3.27 0.65
CA ASP A 87 -4.11 4.49 1.21
C ASP A 87 -3.07 5.07 0.24
N GLY A 88 -3.44 6.12 -0.47
CA GLY A 88 -2.59 6.75 -1.47
C GLY A 88 -2.13 5.77 -2.55
N GLY A 89 -3.02 4.94 -3.05
CA GLY A 89 -2.70 3.89 -4.01
C GLY A 89 -2.03 4.46 -5.26
N GLN A 90 -0.96 3.82 -5.71
CA GLN A 90 -0.28 4.21 -6.94
C GLN A 90 -1.01 3.61 -8.17
N PHE A 91 -1.96 4.36 -8.70
CA PHE A 91 -2.72 4.00 -9.89
C PHE A 91 -2.19 4.68 -11.17
N ALA A 92 -0.90 4.94 -11.20
CA ALA A 92 -0.26 5.60 -12.33
C ALA A 92 0.19 4.60 -13.40
N GLN A 93 -0.25 4.83 -14.61
CA GLN A 93 0.31 4.18 -15.80
C GLN A 93 1.53 4.99 -16.27
N ILE A 94 2.71 4.40 -16.22
CA ILE A 94 3.96 5.09 -16.53
C ILE A 94 4.65 4.41 -17.71
N GLY A 95 4.83 5.16 -18.79
CA GLY A 95 5.48 4.66 -20.00
C GLY A 95 6.90 4.13 -19.75
N LYS A 96 7.35 3.17 -20.54
CA LYS A 96 8.66 2.49 -20.41
C LYS A 96 9.85 3.45 -20.31
N ALA A 97 9.85 4.54 -21.10
CA ALA A 97 10.93 5.53 -21.09
C ALA A 97 11.01 6.27 -19.75
N THR A 98 9.88 6.76 -19.24
CA THR A 98 9.79 7.44 -17.94
C THR A 98 10.20 6.52 -16.80
N ARG A 99 9.75 5.25 -16.80
CA ARG A 99 10.18 4.25 -15.80
C ARG A 99 11.69 4.06 -15.80
N ARG A 100 12.30 3.96 -16.98
CA ARG A 100 13.76 3.77 -17.12
C ARG A 100 14.54 4.91 -16.48
N ILE A 101 14.03 6.14 -16.57
CA ILE A 101 14.65 7.32 -15.94
C ILE A 101 14.35 7.34 -14.44
N MET A 102 13.14 7.01 -14.04
CA MET A 102 12.68 7.10 -12.65
C MET A 102 13.36 6.09 -11.72
N VAL A 103 13.60 4.84 -12.19
CA VAL A 103 14.16 3.76 -11.37
C VAL A 103 15.46 4.13 -10.64
N PRO A 104 16.50 4.70 -11.30
CA PRO A 104 17.74 5.06 -10.59
C PRO A 104 17.53 6.13 -9.53
N PHE A 105 16.66 7.11 -9.76
CA PHE A 105 16.36 8.15 -8.76
C PHE A 105 15.64 7.56 -7.53
N LEU A 106 14.64 6.71 -7.74
CA LEU A 106 13.95 6.02 -6.65
C LEU A 106 14.88 5.10 -5.88
N TYR A 107 15.76 4.40 -6.59
CA TYR A 107 16.76 3.53 -5.94
C TYR A 107 17.68 4.33 -5.02
N ILE A 108 18.22 5.47 -5.51
CA ILE A 108 19.09 6.34 -4.72
C ILE A 108 18.31 6.93 -3.52
N ALA A 109 17.07 7.38 -3.74
CA ALA A 109 16.21 7.89 -2.68
C ALA A 109 16.00 6.85 -1.57
N MET A 110 15.63 5.61 -1.91
CA MET A 110 15.46 4.53 -0.96
C MET A 110 16.77 4.13 -0.27
N LYS A 111 17.88 4.04 -1.01
CA LYS A 111 19.20 3.77 -0.44
C LYS A 111 19.68 4.87 0.50
N SER A 112 19.29 6.11 0.26
CA SER A 112 19.66 7.23 1.13
C SER A 112 19.09 7.07 2.55
N LEU A 113 17.97 6.38 2.71
CA LEU A 113 17.41 6.05 4.04
C LEU A 113 18.39 5.18 4.86
N TYR A 114 18.96 4.17 4.22
CA TYR A 114 19.97 3.32 4.85
C TYR A 114 21.29 4.10 5.11
N TRP A 115 21.85 4.76 4.09
CA TRP A 115 23.13 5.46 4.20
C TRP A 115 23.10 6.62 5.20
N SER A 116 21.97 7.35 5.28
CA SER A 116 21.79 8.47 6.20
C SER A 116 21.31 8.05 7.59
N LYS A 117 21.13 6.74 7.84
CA LYS A 117 20.52 6.22 9.09
C LYS A 117 19.15 6.87 9.36
N GLY A 118 18.34 6.99 8.30
CA GLY A 118 16.98 7.53 8.36
C GLY A 118 16.85 9.05 8.35
N LYS A 119 17.95 9.82 8.31
CA LYS A 119 17.89 11.30 8.31
C LYS A 119 17.14 11.88 7.10
N THR A 120 17.09 11.15 5.99
CA THR A 120 16.37 11.57 4.77
C THR A 120 14.88 11.21 4.81
N LEU A 121 14.38 10.51 5.83
CA LEU A 121 13.00 10.03 5.90
C LEU A 121 11.99 11.18 5.76
N LYS A 122 12.17 12.26 6.51
CA LYS A 122 11.29 13.43 6.47
C LYS A 122 11.15 14.02 5.06
N ARG A 123 12.24 13.99 4.27
CA ARG A 123 12.22 14.50 2.89
C ARG A 123 11.50 13.56 1.93
N ILE A 124 11.58 12.24 2.18
CA ILE A 124 11.03 11.21 1.28
C ILE A 124 9.57 10.93 1.60
N MET A 125 9.23 10.87 2.91
CA MET A 125 7.90 10.47 3.38
C MET A 125 7.12 11.63 4.04
N TRP A 126 7.64 12.85 3.98
CA TRP A 126 7.04 14.05 4.63
C TRP A 126 6.76 13.88 6.13
N CYS A 127 7.38 12.88 6.73
CA CYS A 127 7.21 12.51 8.11
C CYS A 127 8.55 12.11 8.72
N ASP A 128 8.79 12.49 9.97
CA ASP A 128 9.96 12.08 10.75
C ASP A 128 9.48 11.46 12.05
N ASP A 129 9.10 10.18 11.98
CA ASP A 129 8.66 9.42 13.12
C ASP A 129 9.69 8.32 13.44
N ASP A 130 10.21 8.34 14.67
CA ASP A 130 11.24 7.40 15.11
C ASP A 130 10.74 5.96 15.19
N LYS A 131 9.42 5.74 15.34
CA LYS A 131 8.84 4.39 15.41
C LYS A 131 8.88 3.66 14.07
N ILE A 132 8.72 4.38 12.95
CA ILE A 132 8.74 3.78 11.62
C ILE A 132 10.11 3.81 10.95
N LYS A 133 10.99 4.70 11.41
CA LYS A 133 12.33 4.91 10.85
C LYS A 133 13.15 3.61 10.68
N PRO A 134 13.18 2.67 11.65
CA PRO A 134 13.90 1.41 11.49
C PRO A 134 13.43 0.58 10.30
N TYR A 135 12.14 0.54 10.03
CA TYR A 135 11.57 -0.25 8.92
C TYR A 135 11.96 0.31 7.55
N PHE A 136 12.03 1.64 7.44
CA PHE A 136 12.49 2.30 6.22
C PHE A 136 14.00 2.15 5.98
N ILE A 137 14.79 2.17 7.06
CA ILE A 137 16.23 1.89 6.98
C ILE A 137 16.47 0.46 6.51
N GLU A 138 15.74 -0.51 7.07
CA GLU A 138 15.85 -1.92 6.69
C GLU A 138 15.42 -2.16 5.24
N ALA A 139 14.31 -1.56 4.80
CA ALA A 139 13.90 -1.59 3.40
C ALA A 139 14.99 -1.02 2.47
N GLY A 140 15.56 0.13 2.82
CA GLY A 140 16.66 0.74 2.06
C GLY A 140 17.92 -0.13 2.04
N LYS A 141 18.25 -0.83 3.15
CA LYS A 141 19.38 -1.75 3.25
C LYS A 141 19.21 -2.93 2.27
N ASN A 142 18.06 -3.58 2.28
CA ASN A 142 17.82 -4.83 1.56
C ASN A 142 17.49 -4.61 0.07
N LEU A 143 16.99 -3.44 -0.31
CA LEU A 143 16.63 -3.12 -1.67
C LEU A 143 17.82 -3.27 -2.63
N THR A 144 17.64 -4.00 -3.72
CA THR A 144 18.59 -4.05 -4.85
C THR A 144 18.03 -3.30 -6.05
N TYR A 145 18.91 -2.73 -6.86
CA TYR A 145 18.51 -2.06 -8.11
C TYR A 145 17.74 -2.99 -9.05
N GLY A 146 18.19 -4.24 -9.14
CA GLY A 146 17.54 -5.26 -9.97
C GLY A 146 16.11 -5.59 -9.53
N ASN A 147 15.87 -5.69 -8.21
CA ASN A 147 14.55 -5.95 -7.67
C ASN A 147 13.60 -4.76 -7.89
N LEU A 148 14.05 -3.54 -7.57
CA LEU A 148 13.24 -2.34 -7.79
C LEU A 148 12.86 -2.18 -9.27
N ARG A 149 13.83 -2.37 -10.18
CA ARG A 149 13.57 -2.27 -11.64
C ARG A 149 12.52 -3.28 -12.10
N ARG A 150 12.58 -4.53 -11.62
CA ARG A 150 11.60 -5.56 -11.98
C ARG A 150 10.23 -5.25 -11.42
N GLN A 151 10.14 -4.89 -10.14
CA GLN A 151 8.88 -4.52 -9.51
C GLN A 151 8.22 -3.35 -10.24
N LEU A 152 8.94 -2.26 -10.49
CA LEU A 152 8.36 -1.09 -11.17
C LEU A 152 8.01 -1.37 -12.64
N ALA A 153 8.71 -2.29 -13.29
CA ALA A 153 8.34 -2.73 -14.64
C ALA A 153 7.01 -3.50 -14.66
N ASP A 154 6.76 -4.27 -13.62
CA ASP A 154 5.57 -5.11 -13.48
C ASP A 154 4.36 -4.32 -12.95
N SER A 155 4.58 -3.41 -11.98
CA SER A 155 3.52 -2.67 -11.29
C SER A 155 3.08 -1.39 -11.99
N LEU A 156 3.91 -0.77 -12.81
CA LEU A 156 3.60 0.48 -13.50
C LEU A 156 3.42 0.26 -15.02
N GLU A 157 3.03 -0.95 -15.39
CA GLU A 157 2.78 -1.28 -16.78
C GLU A 157 1.56 -0.50 -17.29
N ASP A 158 1.65 -0.05 -18.55
CA ASP A 158 0.57 0.66 -19.23
C ASP A 158 -0.51 -0.35 -19.66
N LYS A 159 -1.34 -0.72 -18.70
CA LYS A 159 -2.49 -1.63 -18.87
C LYS A 159 -3.75 -0.97 -18.34
N PRO A 160 -4.92 -1.31 -18.89
CA PRO A 160 -6.20 -0.91 -18.28
C PRO A 160 -6.27 -1.38 -16.80
N PHE A 161 -6.98 -0.62 -15.99
CA PHE A 161 -7.30 -1.08 -14.64
C PHE A 161 -8.11 -2.37 -14.71
N PRO A 162 -7.81 -3.39 -13.88
CA PRO A 162 -8.60 -4.61 -13.83
C PRO A 162 -10.06 -4.33 -13.45
N GLU A 163 -10.99 -5.09 -14.02
CA GLU A 163 -12.39 -5.00 -13.63
C GLU A 163 -12.58 -5.56 -12.22
N LEU A 164 -13.26 -4.81 -11.36
CA LEU A 164 -13.76 -5.26 -10.08
C LEU A 164 -15.29 -5.35 -10.14
N SER A 165 -15.86 -6.39 -9.54
CA SER A 165 -17.32 -6.49 -9.44
C SER A 165 -17.93 -5.27 -8.75
N GLU A 166 -19.15 -4.91 -9.13
CA GLU A 166 -19.88 -3.79 -8.51
C GLU A 166 -19.95 -3.95 -6.98
N GLU A 167 -20.19 -5.17 -6.51
CA GLU A 167 -20.26 -5.48 -5.08
C GLU A 167 -18.92 -5.18 -4.38
N LEU A 168 -17.81 -5.64 -4.93
CA LEU A 168 -16.49 -5.36 -4.36
C LEU A 168 -16.15 -3.86 -4.40
N GLN A 169 -16.55 -3.15 -5.47
CA GLN A 169 -16.36 -1.70 -5.54
C GLN A 169 -17.08 -0.98 -4.40
N LYS A 170 -18.32 -1.35 -4.07
CA LYS A 170 -19.10 -0.75 -2.95
C LYS A 170 -18.40 -0.90 -1.61
N HIS A 171 -17.63 -1.96 -1.44
CA HIS A 171 -16.85 -2.26 -0.23
C HIS A 171 -15.37 -1.85 -0.34
N THR A 172 -15.01 -1.07 -1.35
CA THR A 172 -13.65 -0.58 -1.56
C THR A 172 -13.58 0.94 -1.36
N PHE A 173 -12.55 1.37 -0.63
CA PHE A 173 -12.25 2.76 -0.32
C PHE A 173 -10.92 3.14 -0.96
N TRP A 174 -10.94 4.10 -1.88
CA TRP A 174 -9.76 4.68 -2.52
C TRP A 174 -9.49 6.05 -1.87
N GLU A 175 -8.70 6.06 -0.83
CA GLU A 175 -8.31 7.28 -0.12
C GLU A 175 -7.17 7.99 -0.84
N PHE A 176 -7.24 9.31 -0.81
CA PHE A 176 -6.20 10.22 -1.27
C PHE A 176 -6.02 11.38 -0.27
N GLY A 177 -4.78 11.64 0.13
CA GLY A 177 -4.45 12.85 0.85
C GLY A 177 -4.58 14.08 -0.05
N SER A 178 -5.18 15.17 0.41
CA SER A 178 -5.46 16.33 -0.45
C SER A 178 -4.22 17.06 -0.95
N ILE A 179 -3.06 16.84 -0.31
CA ILE A 179 -1.77 17.44 -0.69
C ILE A 179 -0.75 16.43 -1.22
N GLU A 180 -1.16 15.18 -1.49
CA GLU A 180 -0.27 14.18 -2.06
C GLU A 180 -0.13 14.32 -3.60
N GLU A 181 1.01 13.90 -4.12
CA GLU A 181 1.26 13.95 -5.56
C GLU A 181 0.32 13.06 -6.37
N HIS A 182 -0.14 11.94 -5.79
CA HIS A 182 -1.02 10.97 -6.44
C HIS A 182 -2.48 11.43 -6.53
N PHE A 183 -2.87 12.49 -5.84
CA PHE A 183 -4.23 13.05 -5.89
C PHE A 183 -4.71 13.33 -7.32
N LYS A 184 -3.79 13.68 -8.23
CA LYS A 184 -4.08 13.89 -9.65
C LYS A 184 -4.67 12.66 -10.37
N TYR A 185 -4.43 11.44 -9.87
CA TYR A 185 -4.95 10.20 -10.46
C TYR A 185 -6.35 9.83 -9.95
N ARG A 186 -6.85 10.50 -8.92
CA ARG A 186 -8.15 10.22 -8.29
C ARG A 186 -9.29 10.18 -9.30
N ASN A 187 -9.35 11.15 -10.21
CA ASN A 187 -10.44 11.21 -11.19
C ASN A 187 -10.44 10.00 -12.15
N ALA A 188 -9.28 9.52 -12.57
CA ALA A 188 -9.19 8.33 -13.42
C ALA A 188 -9.68 7.07 -12.68
N VAL A 189 -9.33 6.92 -11.39
CA VAL A 189 -9.80 5.81 -10.55
C VAL A 189 -11.32 5.88 -10.36
N MET A 190 -11.88 7.06 -10.09
CA MET A 190 -13.33 7.28 -9.96
C MET A 190 -14.10 6.93 -11.23
N GLN A 191 -13.55 7.27 -12.40
CA GLN A 191 -14.17 6.95 -13.68
C GLN A 191 -14.14 5.45 -14.00
N THR A 192 -13.15 4.74 -13.46
CA THR A 192 -13.01 3.29 -13.65
C THR A 192 -13.89 2.50 -12.68
N TYR A 193 -13.94 2.90 -11.42
CA TYR A 193 -14.64 2.18 -10.36
C TYR A 193 -15.80 3.00 -9.81
N ILE A 194 -16.82 3.20 -10.66
CA ILE A 194 -17.92 4.16 -10.43
C ILE A 194 -18.79 3.87 -9.20
N HIS A 195 -18.74 2.66 -8.67
CA HIS A 195 -19.48 2.25 -7.47
C HIS A 195 -18.64 2.32 -6.19
N GLY A 196 -17.38 2.78 -6.28
CA GLY A 196 -16.44 2.83 -5.15
C GLY A 196 -16.61 4.04 -4.24
N ASN A 197 -15.86 4.02 -3.14
CA ASN A 197 -15.81 5.13 -2.18
C ASN A 197 -14.47 5.86 -2.32
N PHE A 198 -14.49 7.19 -2.43
CA PHE A 198 -13.31 8.00 -2.73
C PHE A 198 -13.09 9.11 -1.69
N PRO A 199 -12.79 8.74 -0.42
CA PRO A 199 -12.54 9.73 0.62
C PRO A 199 -11.29 10.56 0.31
N ILE A 200 -11.30 11.82 0.80
CA ILE A 200 -10.16 12.71 0.78
C ILE A 200 -9.76 13.00 2.21
N PHE A 201 -8.50 12.76 2.55
CA PHE A 201 -7.96 13.14 3.85
C PHE A 201 -7.34 14.53 3.76
N GLU A 202 -8.10 15.51 4.25
CA GLU A 202 -7.76 16.93 4.14
C GLU A 202 -6.49 17.30 4.90
N GLY A 203 -5.53 17.89 4.19
CA GLY A 203 -4.23 18.33 4.72
C GLY A 203 -3.22 17.21 4.91
N PHE A 204 -3.53 15.97 4.53
CA PHE A 204 -2.59 14.86 4.59
C PHE A 204 -1.85 14.67 3.27
N ASN A 205 -0.61 14.22 3.38
CA ASN A 205 0.21 13.73 2.29
C ASN A 205 0.15 12.20 2.23
N HIS A 206 0.77 11.61 1.23
CA HIS A 206 0.85 10.19 0.95
C HIS A 206 1.19 9.34 2.18
N MET A 207 0.30 8.43 2.57
CA MET A 207 0.42 7.54 3.74
C MET A 207 0.61 8.27 5.08
N GLN A 208 0.41 9.58 5.13
CA GLN A 208 0.80 10.37 6.29
C GLN A 208 -0.11 10.15 7.50
N TYR A 209 -1.39 9.84 7.29
CA TYR A 209 -2.33 9.63 8.39
C TYR A 209 -1.98 8.38 9.21
N GLN A 210 -1.80 7.24 8.56
CA GLN A 210 -1.44 5.99 9.25
C GLN A 210 -0.12 6.09 10.04
N ILE A 211 0.81 6.94 9.58
CA ILE A 211 2.10 7.15 10.24
C ILE A 211 1.96 8.06 11.47
N ARG A 212 1.19 9.16 11.34
CA ARG A 212 1.07 10.16 12.41
C ARG A 212 0.12 9.78 13.53
N ASP A 213 -0.97 9.13 13.16
CA ASP A 213 -2.00 8.69 14.09
C ASP A 213 -2.39 7.22 13.83
N PRO A 214 -1.51 6.27 14.14
CA PRO A 214 -1.78 4.85 13.92
C PRO A 214 -2.98 4.35 14.73
N GLU A 215 -3.30 4.98 15.87
CA GLU A 215 -4.48 4.63 16.67
C GLU A 215 -5.77 5.12 16.01
N GLY A 216 -5.81 6.37 15.54
CA GLY A 216 -6.96 6.90 14.80
C GLY A 216 -7.17 6.14 13.49
N PHE A 217 -6.09 5.80 12.79
CA PHE A 217 -6.16 4.98 11.58
C PHE A 217 -6.70 3.59 11.87
N ALA A 218 -6.24 2.91 12.94
CA ALA A 218 -6.76 1.61 13.35
C ALA A 218 -8.26 1.67 13.69
N ARG A 219 -8.71 2.66 14.48
CA ARG A 219 -10.15 2.86 14.77
C ARG A 219 -10.98 3.07 13.50
N MET A 220 -10.45 3.79 12.52
CA MET A 220 -11.10 3.96 11.23
C MET A 220 -11.24 2.62 10.49
N LEU A 221 -10.18 1.82 10.45
CA LEU A 221 -10.21 0.49 9.82
C LEU A 221 -11.19 -0.45 10.55
N GLU A 222 -11.23 -0.45 11.88
CA GLU A 222 -12.22 -1.20 12.67
C GLU A 222 -13.64 -0.78 12.31
N THR A 223 -13.90 0.52 12.18
CA THR A 223 -15.22 1.02 11.77
C THR A 223 -15.62 0.51 10.37
N ILE A 224 -14.68 0.46 9.44
CA ILE A 224 -14.94 -0.12 8.10
C ILE A 224 -15.28 -1.60 8.22
N ILE A 225 -14.54 -2.38 9.00
CA ILE A 225 -14.82 -3.81 9.20
C ILE A 225 -16.21 -4.02 9.81
N GLU A 226 -16.56 -3.26 10.84
CA GLU A 226 -17.79 -3.43 11.61
C GLU A 226 -19.04 -2.91 10.88
N THR A 227 -18.91 -1.86 10.07
CA THR A 227 -20.06 -1.13 9.50
C THR A 227 -20.09 -1.07 7.97
N GLY A 228 -19.01 -1.41 7.30
CA GLY A 228 -18.83 -1.19 5.85
C GLY A 228 -18.75 0.28 5.45
N ARG A 229 -18.47 1.20 6.40
CA ARG A 229 -18.48 2.65 6.16
C ARG A 229 -17.30 3.33 6.85
N LEU A 230 -16.89 4.47 6.31
CA LEU A 230 -15.97 5.36 7.00
C LEU A 230 -16.64 6.07 8.18
N PRO A 231 -15.90 6.33 9.26
CA PRO A 231 -16.42 7.16 10.35
C PRO A 231 -16.72 8.58 9.85
N ASN A 232 -17.75 9.20 10.39
CA ASN A 232 -18.10 10.58 10.12
C ASN A 232 -17.77 11.47 11.35
N PRO A 233 -17.05 12.59 11.22
CA PRO A 233 -16.55 13.24 9.99
C PRO A 233 -15.29 12.59 9.45
N VAL A 234 -15.14 12.66 8.12
CA VAL A 234 -13.91 12.24 7.42
C VAL A 234 -12.72 13.00 8.02
N VAL A 235 -11.64 12.28 8.21
CA VAL A 235 -10.42 12.70 8.90
C VAL A 235 -9.89 14.04 8.37
N LYS A 236 -9.76 15.02 9.23
CA LYS A 236 -9.08 16.28 8.95
C LYS A 236 -7.81 16.36 9.80
N LYS A 237 -6.76 16.85 9.19
CA LYS A 237 -5.53 17.16 9.92
C LYS A 237 -5.78 18.39 10.80
N GLY A 238 -5.71 18.20 12.11
CA GLY A 238 -5.68 19.28 13.08
C GLY A 238 -4.36 20.07 13.04
#